data_a5951574c34b97a74a07207df045f969
#
_entry.id   a5951574c34b97a74a07207df045f969
#
_cell.length_a   1.000
_cell.length_b   1.000
_cell.length_c   1.000
_cell.angle_alpha   90.00
_cell.angle_beta   90.00
_cell.angle_gamma   90.00
#
_symmetry.space_group_name_H-M   'P 1'
#
loop_
_entity.id
_entity.type
_entity.pdbx_description
1 polymer ?
#
loop_
_entity_poly.entity_id
_entity_poly.type
_entity_poly.pdbx_seq_one_letter_code
_entity_poly.pdbx_strand_id
1 'polypeptide(L)'
;MAFEIKEIDDANGEFFAAVDAILDDAALKLGLPFGPEKLNLRIDDADGQLAGGLSGYFVQGWLFVKLLAIVDGQRGSGIGRALMLKAEEIARQKGYAGIYLDTFNFQAPRFYESLGYVECGRLPAARGHAQRIWFAKSFDDADGSED
;
A
#
# COMPACT_ATOMS: atom_id res chain seq x y z
N MET A 1 -4.04 -39.20 11.72
CA MET A 1 -5.19 -38.31 11.55
C MET A 1 -5.24 -37.83 10.11
N ALA A 2 -6.39 -37.89 9.52
CA ALA A 2 -6.51 -37.52 8.13
C ALA A 2 -7.26 -36.19 8.00
N PHE A 3 -6.66 -35.26 7.30
CA PHE A 3 -7.31 -34.01 6.95
C PHE A 3 -7.55 -34.00 5.45
N GLU A 4 -8.67 -33.46 5.07
CA GLU A 4 -9.00 -33.31 3.67
C GLU A 4 -8.90 -31.85 3.29
N ILE A 5 -8.14 -31.56 2.23
CA ILE A 5 -7.99 -30.20 1.73
C ILE A 5 -8.90 -30.05 0.53
N LYS A 6 -9.71 -28.99 0.54
CA LYS A 6 -10.67 -28.74 -0.51
C LYS A 6 -10.41 -27.39 -1.12
N GLU A 7 -10.49 -27.33 -2.43
CA GLU A 7 -10.53 -26.05 -3.13
C GLU A 7 -11.97 -25.57 -3.12
N ILE A 8 -12.21 -24.33 -2.69
CA ILE A 8 -13.55 -23.78 -2.58
C ILE A 8 -13.66 -22.49 -3.36
N ASP A 9 -14.89 -22.10 -3.68
CA ASP A 9 -15.18 -20.81 -4.26
C ASP A 9 -15.68 -19.91 -3.14
N ASP A 10 -14.97 -18.81 -2.86
CA ASP A 10 -15.32 -17.90 -1.77
C ASP A 10 -16.00 -16.65 -2.33
N ALA A 11 -17.09 -16.85 -3.05
CA ALA A 11 -17.75 -15.79 -3.82
C ALA A 11 -18.17 -14.61 -2.94
N ASN A 12 -18.58 -14.86 -1.70
CA ASN A 12 -19.04 -13.79 -0.79
C ASN A 12 -17.98 -13.38 0.22
N GLY A 13 -16.79 -13.96 0.16
CA GLY A 13 -15.69 -13.58 1.04
C GLY A 13 -15.77 -14.08 2.46
N GLU A 14 -16.73 -14.96 2.76
CA GLU A 14 -16.88 -15.44 4.13
C GLU A 14 -15.72 -16.31 4.59
N PHE A 15 -15.19 -17.13 3.69
CA PHE A 15 -14.04 -17.94 4.04
C PHE A 15 -12.81 -17.08 4.29
N PHE A 16 -12.57 -16.12 3.41
CA PHE A 16 -11.45 -15.17 3.60
C PHE A 16 -11.57 -14.50 4.98
N ALA A 17 -12.76 -14.02 5.32
CA ALA A 17 -12.97 -13.34 6.59
C ALA A 17 -12.72 -14.28 7.77
N ALA A 18 -13.10 -15.54 7.64
CA ALA A 18 -12.88 -16.51 8.72
C ALA A 18 -11.40 -16.80 8.94
N VAL A 19 -10.63 -16.94 7.86
CA VAL A 19 -9.20 -17.16 7.97
C VAL A 19 -8.50 -15.92 8.51
N ASP A 20 -8.92 -14.76 8.03
CA ASP A 20 -8.37 -13.48 8.52
C ASP A 20 -8.59 -13.32 10.02
N ALA A 21 -9.78 -13.71 10.51
CA ALA A 21 -10.10 -13.64 11.93
C ALA A 21 -9.18 -14.52 12.77
N ILE A 22 -8.77 -15.67 12.25
CA ILE A 22 -7.83 -16.53 12.96
C ILE A 22 -6.50 -15.83 13.17
N LEU A 23 -6.01 -15.16 12.13
CA LEU A 23 -4.75 -14.41 12.23
C LEU A 23 -4.88 -13.21 13.17
N ASP A 24 -5.97 -12.48 13.06
CA ASP A 24 -6.22 -11.32 13.93
C ASP A 24 -6.26 -11.74 15.40
N ASP A 25 -6.92 -12.84 15.69
CA ASP A 25 -7.05 -13.34 17.05
C ASP A 25 -5.68 -13.74 17.60
N ALA A 26 -4.88 -14.40 16.80
CA ALA A 26 -3.53 -14.79 17.21
C ALA A 26 -2.66 -13.57 17.49
N ALA A 27 -2.74 -12.56 16.64
CA ALA A 27 -1.97 -11.32 16.82
C ALA A 27 -2.43 -10.57 18.07
N LEU A 28 -3.72 -10.51 18.30
CA LEU A 28 -4.27 -9.84 19.48
C LEU A 28 -3.78 -10.50 20.77
N LYS A 29 -3.73 -11.83 20.80
CA LYS A 29 -3.25 -12.57 21.98
C LYS A 29 -1.79 -12.28 22.29
N LEU A 30 -1.02 -11.88 21.28
CA LEU A 30 0.38 -11.53 21.47
C LEU A 30 0.57 -10.04 21.76
N GLY A 31 -0.51 -9.27 21.84
CA GLY A 31 -0.42 -7.84 22.07
C GLY A 31 0.00 -7.04 20.84
N LEU A 32 -0.10 -7.64 19.66
CA LEU A 32 0.32 -7.02 18.41
C LEU A 32 -0.84 -7.04 17.40
N PRO A 33 -1.98 -6.39 17.75
CA PRO A 33 -3.16 -6.46 16.86
C PRO A 33 -2.87 -5.83 15.51
N PHE A 34 -3.42 -6.43 14.45
CA PHE A 34 -3.28 -5.83 13.13
C PHE A 34 -4.13 -4.56 13.02
N GLY A 35 -5.40 -4.62 13.37
CA GLY A 35 -6.28 -3.47 13.43
C GLY A 35 -6.09 -2.48 12.28
N PRO A 36 -6.14 -2.93 11.00
CA PRO A 36 -5.79 -2.02 9.90
C PRO A 36 -6.75 -0.86 9.83
N GLU A 37 -6.17 0.33 9.65
CA GLU A 37 -6.95 1.56 9.48
C GLU A 37 -6.84 1.98 8.03
N LYS A 38 -7.97 2.12 7.34
CA LYS A 38 -7.96 2.48 5.92
C LYS A 38 -7.66 3.94 5.72
N LEU A 39 -6.96 4.24 4.64
CA LEU A 39 -6.73 5.61 4.19
C LEU A 39 -7.14 5.70 2.73
N ASN A 40 -8.06 6.61 2.43
CA ASN A 40 -8.50 6.85 1.07
C ASN A 40 -8.42 8.34 0.81
N LEU A 41 -7.72 8.72 -0.26
CA LEU A 41 -7.58 10.11 -0.67
C LEU A 41 -8.12 10.26 -2.07
N ARG A 42 -8.97 11.25 -2.25
CA ARG A 42 -9.62 11.51 -3.54
C ARG A 42 -9.24 12.90 -3.99
N ILE A 43 -8.97 13.06 -5.28
CA ILE A 43 -8.80 14.38 -5.88
C ILE A 43 -9.71 14.49 -7.09
N ASP A 44 -10.42 15.61 -7.20
CA ASP A 44 -11.35 15.87 -8.29
C ASP A 44 -10.84 17.00 -9.15
N ASP A 45 -11.28 17.00 -10.41
CA ASP A 45 -10.97 18.11 -11.30
C ASP A 45 -11.94 19.28 -11.04
N ALA A 46 -11.80 20.33 -11.85
CA ALA A 46 -12.61 21.54 -11.68
C ALA A 46 -14.11 21.30 -11.86
N ASP A 47 -14.46 20.25 -12.59
CA ASP A 47 -15.87 19.90 -12.83
C ASP A 47 -16.43 18.95 -11.80
N GLY A 48 -15.65 18.61 -10.77
CA GLY A 48 -16.06 17.67 -9.74
C GLY A 48 -15.94 16.21 -10.14
N GLN A 49 -15.29 15.93 -11.26
CA GLN A 49 -15.08 14.55 -11.70
C GLN A 49 -13.81 13.99 -11.09
N LEU A 50 -13.79 12.69 -10.85
CA LEU A 50 -12.63 12.03 -10.27
C LEU A 50 -11.40 12.22 -11.16
N ALA A 51 -10.35 12.81 -10.62
CA ALA A 51 -9.09 13.00 -11.33
C ALA A 51 -8.05 11.97 -10.92
N GLY A 52 -8.11 11.49 -9.68
CA GLY A 52 -7.19 10.48 -9.19
C GLY A 52 -7.49 10.10 -7.77
N GLY A 53 -6.77 9.10 -7.27
CA GLY A 53 -6.99 8.66 -5.92
C GLY A 53 -5.91 7.74 -5.42
N LEU A 54 -5.87 7.61 -4.10
CA LEU A 54 -4.97 6.72 -3.40
C LEU A 54 -5.77 5.92 -2.39
N SER A 55 -5.49 4.64 -2.28
CA SER A 55 -6.13 3.78 -1.30
C SER A 55 -5.10 2.88 -0.66
N GLY A 56 -5.16 2.76 0.65
CA GLY A 56 -4.24 1.93 1.38
C GLY A 56 -4.71 1.72 2.80
N TYR A 57 -3.82 1.23 3.64
CA TYR A 57 -4.16 1.02 5.04
C TYR A 57 -2.91 1.02 5.91
N PHE A 58 -3.11 1.46 7.15
CA PHE A 58 -2.06 1.44 8.18
C PHE A 58 -2.11 0.10 8.90
N VAL A 59 -0.97 -0.53 9.07
CA VAL A 59 -0.86 -1.75 9.86
C VAL A 59 0.58 -1.90 10.36
N GLN A 60 0.73 -2.29 11.61
CA GLN A 60 2.04 -2.59 12.21
C GLN A 60 3.08 -1.52 11.95
N GLY A 61 2.68 -0.26 12.10
CA GLY A 61 3.62 0.85 12.07
C GLY A 61 3.91 1.46 10.71
N TRP A 62 3.30 0.94 9.64
CA TRP A 62 3.55 1.41 8.28
C TRP A 62 2.25 1.66 7.53
N LEU A 63 2.28 2.59 6.60
CA LEU A 63 1.20 2.74 5.63
C LEU A 63 1.54 1.95 4.38
N PHE A 64 0.66 1.04 4.01
CA PHE A 64 0.77 0.34 2.72
C PHE A 64 -0.14 1.05 1.72
N VAL A 65 0.43 1.55 0.63
CA VAL A 65 -0.35 2.14 -0.47
C VAL A 65 -0.66 1.02 -1.45
N LYS A 66 -1.92 0.61 -1.46
CA LYS A 66 -2.35 -0.48 -2.31
C LYS A 66 -2.64 -0.03 -3.73
N LEU A 67 -3.24 1.14 -3.87
CA LEU A 67 -3.63 1.68 -5.18
C LEU A 67 -3.26 3.16 -5.24
N LEU A 68 -2.69 3.56 -6.36
CA LEU A 68 -2.52 4.95 -6.72
C LEU A 68 -2.82 5.04 -8.21
N ALA A 69 -3.84 5.80 -8.57
CA ALA A 69 -4.28 5.87 -9.96
C ALA A 69 -4.68 7.29 -10.32
N ILE A 70 -4.33 7.68 -11.54
CA ILE A 70 -4.64 8.99 -12.10
C ILE A 70 -5.40 8.73 -13.40
N VAL A 71 -6.51 9.46 -13.63
CA VAL A 71 -7.25 9.27 -14.87
C VAL A 71 -6.41 9.78 -16.05
N ASP A 72 -6.62 9.20 -17.23
CA ASP A 72 -5.75 9.44 -18.38
C ASP A 72 -5.56 10.91 -18.70
N GLY A 73 -6.61 11.69 -18.72
CA GLY A 73 -6.52 13.09 -19.10
C GLY A 73 -5.80 13.97 -18.09
N GLN A 74 -5.45 13.44 -16.93
CA GLN A 74 -4.86 14.23 -15.86
C GLN A 74 -3.40 13.85 -15.58
N ARG A 75 -2.82 12.98 -16.38
CA ARG A 75 -1.44 12.56 -16.17
C ARG A 75 -0.50 13.71 -16.46
N GLY A 76 0.60 13.77 -15.70
CA GLY A 76 1.58 14.84 -15.85
C GLY A 76 1.22 16.12 -15.15
N SER A 77 0.11 16.14 -14.41
CA SER A 77 -0.37 17.37 -13.75
C SER A 77 0.07 17.48 -12.29
N GLY A 78 0.87 16.53 -11.79
CA GLY A 78 1.33 16.54 -10.40
C GLY A 78 0.36 15.93 -9.41
N ILE A 79 -0.71 15.31 -9.87
CA ILE A 79 -1.72 14.73 -8.98
C ILE A 79 -1.16 13.56 -8.18
N GLY A 80 -0.41 12.68 -8.84
CA GLY A 80 0.19 11.54 -8.13
C GLY A 80 1.14 11.98 -7.03
N ARG A 81 1.96 12.99 -7.33
CA ARG A 81 2.87 13.54 -6.33
C ARG A 81 2.09 14.14 -5.16
N ALA A 82 1.04 14.92 -5.46
CA ALA A 82 0.24 15.56 -4.42
C ALA A 82 -0.42 14.52 -3.52
N LEU A 83 -0.94 13.42 -4.09
CA LEU A 83 -1.57 12.36 -3.31
C LEU A 83 -0.56 11.67 -2.41
N MET A 84 0.63 11.35 -2.94
CA MET A 84 1.66 10.70 -2.14
C MET A 84 2.18 11.61 -1.03
N LEU A 85 2.39 12.90 -1.31
CA LEU A 85 2.83 13.83 -0.28
C LEU A 85 1.79 14.00 0.82
N LYS A 86 0.51 13.99 0.46
CA LYS A 86 -0.55 14.06 1.46
C LYS A 86 -0.58 12.81 2.32
N ALA A 87 -0.40 11.65 1.71
CA ALA A 87 -0.32 10.40 2.45
C ALA A 87 0.86 10.41 3.43
N GLU A 88 2.00 10.94 3.00
CA GLU A 88 3.17 11.06 3.89
C GLU A 88 2.89 11.99 5.06
N GLU A 89 2.24 13.11 4.79
CA GLU A 89 1.88 14.05 5.84
C GLU A 89 1.01 13.38 6.91
N ILE A 90 -0.02 12.66 6.46
CA ILE A 90 -0.94 11.98 7.37
C ILE A 90 -0.22 10.90 8.16
N ALA A 91 0.61 10.11 7.50
CA ALA A 91 1.35 9.04 8.16
C ALA A 91 2.31 9.59 9.20
N ARG A 92 3.00 10.69 8.90
CA ARG A 92 3.90 11.32 9.87
C ARG A 92 3.14 11.85 11.06
N GLN A 93 1.99 12.50 10.84
CA GLN A 93 1.17 13.06 11.93
C GLN A 93 0.67 11.95 12.85
N LYS A 94 0.40 10.77 12.31
CA LYS A 94 -0.05 9.63 13.09
C LYS A 94 1.08 8.87 13.76
N GLY A 95 2.33 9.24 13.49
CA GLY A 95 3.49 8.60 14.11
C GLY A 95 3.93 7.31 13.48
N TYR A 96 3.55 7.05 12.23
CA TYR A 96 3.96 5.83 11.54
C TYR A 96 5.40 5.96 11.01
N ALA A 97 6.04 4.82 10.84
CA ALA A 97 7.47 4.77 10.49
C ALA A 97 7.75 5.10 9.04
N GLY A 98 6.79 4.89 8.16
CA GLY A 98 7.01 5.15 6.75
C GLY A 98 5.90 4.60 5.89
N ILE A 99 6.15 4.58 4.59
CA ILE A 99 5.21 4.09 3.58
C ILE A 99 5.91 3.03 2.75
N TYR A 100 5.19 1.97 2.40
CA TYR A 100 5.67 1.02 1.41
C TYR A 100 4.57 0.71 0.41
N LEU A 101 4.99 0.22 -0.74
CA LEU A 101 4.09 -0.07 -1.85
C LEU A 101 4.75 -1.05 -2.80
N ASP A 102 3.98 -1.53 -3.75
CA ASP A 102 4.55 -2.29 -4.84
C ASP A 102 4.02 -1.75 -6.16
N THR A 103 4.80 -1.98 -7.21
CA THR A 103 4.46 -1.55 -8.55
C THR A 103 5.09 -2.54 -9.54
N PHE A 104 4.62 -2.54 -10.77
CA PHE A 104 5.21 -3.34 -11.82
C PHE A 104 6.18 -2.48 -12.64
N ASN A 105 7.16 -3.14 -13.26
CA ASN A 105 8.22 -2.41 -13.99
C ASN A 105 7.70 -1.57 -15.15
N PHE A 106 6.48 -1.83 -15.63
CA PHE A 106 5.91 -1.02 -16.71
C PHE A 106 5.11 0.17 -16.18
N GLN A 107 4.89 0.25 -14.87
CA GLN A 107 4.08 1.32 -14.29
C GLN A 107 4.91 2.55 -13.96
N ALA A 108 5.42 2.66 -12.74
CA ALA A 108 5.99 3.94 -12.32
C ALA A 108 7.16 3.84 -11.34
N PRO A 109 8.16 2.95 -11.56
CA PRO A 109 9.27 2.89 -10.60
C PRO A 109 9.99 4.23 -10.44
N ARG A 110 10.23 4.94 -11.55
CA ARG A 110 10.95 6.21 -11.49
C ARG A 110 10.18 7.28 -10.75
N PHE A 111 8.85 7.24 -10.83
CA PHE A 111 8.02 8.18 -10.09
C PHE A 111 8.26 8.05 -8.59
N TYR A 112 8.25 6.81 -8.09
CA TYR A 112 8.46 6.59 -6.65
C TYR A 112 9.88 6.94 -6.24
N GLU A 113 10.85 6.60 -7.07
CA GLU A 113 12.25 6.99 -6.81
C GLU A 113 12.39 8.50 -6.71
N SER A 114 11.68 9.25 -7.55
CA SER A 114 11.74 10.71 -7.53
C SER A 114 11.18 11.29 -6.24
N LEU A 115 10.35 10.54 -5.53
CA LEU A 115 9.77 10.96 -4.24
C LEU A 115 10.59 10.46 -3.06
N GLY A 116 11.71 9.80 -3.30
CA GLY A 116 12.59 9.33 -2.24
C GLY A 116 12.36 7.90 -1.79
N TYR A 117 11.54 7.15 -2.52
CA TYR A 117 11.32 5.74 -2.22
C TYR A 117 12.47 4.90 -2.74
N VAL A 118 12.86 3.90 -1.99
CA VAL A 118 13.99 3.03 -2.30
C VAL A 118 13.46 1.62 -2.54
N GLU A 119 13.95 0.99 -3.60
CA GLU A 119 13.57 -0.39 -3.87
C GLU A 119 14.02 -1.28 -2.73
N CYS A 120 13.09 -2.07 -2.17
CA CYS A 120 13.40 -2.97 -1.07
C CYS A 120 13.18 -4.43 -1.43
N GLY A 121 12.79 -4.74 -2.65
CA GLY A 121 12.67 -6.11 -3.11
C GLY A 121 11.99 -6.21 -4.46
N ARG A 122 12.20 -7.34 -5.13
CA ARG A 122 11.49 -7.62 -6.37
C ARG A 122 11.35 -9.12 -6.54
N LEU A 123 10.26 -9.51 -7.19
CA LEU A 123 10.11 -10.91 -7.55
C LEU A 123 10.99 -11.22 -8.77
N PRO A 124 11.54 -12.43 -8.85
CA PRO A 124 12.17 -12.84 -10.10
C PRO A 124 11.17 -12.68 -11.25
N ALA A 125 11.69 -12.27 -12.40
CA ALA A 125 10.82 -12.07 -13.55
C ALA A 125 10.19 -13.38 -13.99
N ALA A 126 8.88 -13.38 -14.19
CA ALA A 126 8.18 -14.51 -14.74
C ALA A 126 8.09 -14.30 -16.25
N ARG A 127 8.45 -15.33 -17.01
CA ARG A 127 8.55 -15.21 -18.46
C ARG A 127 7.22 -14.74 -19.05
N GLY A 128 7.27 -13.68 -19.84
CA GLY A 128 6.10 -13.12 -20.49
C GLY A 128 5.26 -12.21 -19.62
N HIS A 129 5.72 -11.91 -18.40
CA HIS A 129 4.97 -11.08 -17.49
C HIS A 129 5.82 -9.93 -16.97
N ALA A 130 5.16 -8.90 -16.49
CA ALA A 130 5.83 -7.75 -15.88
C ALA A 130 6.41 -8.15 -14.52
N GLN A 131 7.51 -7.51 -14.14
CA GLN A 131 8.17 -7.79 -12.87
C GLN A 131 7.61 -6.88 -11.78
N ARG A 132 7.31 -7.45 -10.63
CA ARG A 132 6.79 -6.73 -9.48
C ARG A 132 7.94 -6.27 -8.59
N ILE A 133 7.87 -5.02 -8.15
CA ILE A 133 8.93 -4.36 -7.39
C ILE A 133 8.32 -3.68 -6.18
N TRP A 134 8.95 -3.82 -5.02
CA TRP A 134 8.52 -3.16 -3.78
C TRP A 134 9.42 -1.98 -3.48
N PHE A 135 8.81 -0.89 -3.02
CA PHE A 135 9.49 0.33 -2.62
C PHE A 135 9.08 0.71 -1.21
N ALA A 136 9.98 1.36 -0.49
CA ALA A 136 9.69 1.86 0.86
C ALA A 136 10.37 3.19 1.08
N LYS A 137 9.76 4.02 1.93
CA LYS A 137 10.35 5.27 2.38
C LYS A 137 10.17 5.35 3.89
N SER A 138 11.28 5.37 4.61
CA SER A 138 11.27 5.49 6.06
C SER A 138 11.36 6.96 6.44
N PHE A 139 10.53 7.37 7.39
CA PHE A 139 10.53 8.77 7.84
C PHE A 139 11.63 9.04 8.84
N ASP A 140 12.06 8.03 9.57
CA ASP A 140 13.08 8.21 10.59
C ASP A 140 14.38 8.69 9.99
N ASP A 141 14.74 8.20 8.83
CA ASP A 141 15.96 8.58 8.15
C ASP A 141 15.99 10.07 7.86
N ALA A 142 14.84 10.65 7.55
CA ALA A 142 14.75 12.05 7.21
C ALA A 142 15.06 12.95 8.40
N ASP A 143 14.84 12.44 9.63
CA ASP A 143 15.07 13.21 10.84
C ASP A 143 16.49 13.09 11.34
N GLY A 144 17.27 12.17 10.76
CA GLY A 144 18.62 11.92 11.23
C GLY A 144 18.66 11.32 12.61
N SER A 145 17.52 10.87 13.13
CA SER A 145 17.51 10.26 14.44
C SER A 145 18.11 8.88 14.32
N GLU A 146 18.97 8.59 15.25
CA GLU A 146 19.52 7.39 15.22
C GLU A 146 19.47 6.77 16.36
N ASP A 147 19.17 6.31 16.65
CA ASP A 147 19.15 5.87 17.71
C ASP A 147 19.51 5.32 18.17
#